data_cbdd457874778bab50fc43c67701c0e7
#
_entry.id   cbdd457874778bab50fc43c67701c0e7
#
_cell.length_a   1.000
_cell.length_b   1.000
_cell.length_c   1.000
_cell.angle_alpha   90.00
_cell.angle_beta   90.00
_cell.angle_gamma   90.00
#
_symmetry.space_group_name_H-M   'P 1'
#
loop_
_entity.id
_entity.type
_entity.pdbx_description
1 polymer ?
#
loop_
_entity_poly.entity_id
_entity_poly.type
_entity_poly.pdbx_seq_one_letter_code
_entity_poly.pdbx_strand_id
1 'polypeptide(L)'
;MDTFKCCSTRGISPLFSLPRMESDDWEQAATGQSAEFGTPEVLQVLAGADACQNAHALLSCKVDLRNQAESEWPRGEWGEVDKVHERGTFQALAWVLERIRHVDDGLRTWQQVNVTDHHLDCRRCAPVAPKIRWLYVGSKITPVEDPIQAGEYERRLKTRPSPFVTQLKLDDNGVGMIQVGINIPTLLHRALSRLPTLDRPEKPRLSWRLDTNFTPTVNAQLPKFTILSNKANEEHPQPPNFRIPLRKEQLRSLEWMLAQEADDVSPFIEEEISETLLTSLGWRAEGRAQRPVQVKGGVLADQVGYGKTAITLGLIDCTHNRIRKEFSTKARVPGKIAVKGTLVIVPPHLTRQWNSEVQKFTGKSRFKVVVITTVSNLNSVTIQDIQEADLVIIASNIFKSNVYLDNLELLAAAGELPAKEGRHFNAQLDKSLESLGAQVDCLQDEGAEAVLAAMKAGREKGRLIHFRSKLELISIF
;
A
#
# COMPACT_ATOMS: atom_id res chain seq x y z
N MET A 1 -17.03 -20.25 8.47
CA MET A 1 -16.25 -21.35 7.87
C MET A 1 -17.06 -21.84 6.69
N ASP A 2 -16.83 -21.28 5.54
CA ASP A 2 -17.34 -21.84 4.29
C ASP A 2 -16.32 -21.46 3.22
N THR A 3 -15.73 -22.50 2.71
CA THR A 3 -14.65 -22.54 1.76
C THR A 3 -15.09 -22.02 0.40
N PHE A 4 -14.44 -20.97 -0.07
CA PHE A 4 -14.45 -20.61 -1.49
C PHE A 4 -13.84 -21.77 -2.28
N LYS A 5 -14.68 -22.52 -2.99
CA LYS A 5 -14.25 -23.45 -4.03
C LYS A 5 -13.71 -22.63 -5.20
N CYS A 6 -12.39 -22.58 -5.30
CA CYS A 6 -11.69 -22.13 -6.48
C CYS A 6 -12.02 -23.09 -7.64
N CYS A 7 -12.36 -22.53 -8.79
CA CYS A 7 -12.68 -23.28 -10.01
C CYS A 7 -11.62 -24.33 -10.31
N SER A 8 -12.09 -25.54 -10.59
CA SER A 8 -11.31 -26.71 -10.97
C SER A 8 -10.30 -26.41 -12.07
N THR A 9 -9.04 -26.46 -11.73
CA THR A 9 -7.97 -26.65 -12.69
C THR A 9 -8.15 -28.02 -13.36
N ARG A 10 -8.65 -28.03 -14.58
CA ARG A 10 -8.49 -29.19 -15.46
C ARG A 10 -7.00 -29.42 -15.62
N GLY A 11 -6.60 -30.66 -15.36
CA GLY A 11 -5.22 -31.10 -15.35
C GLY A 11 -4.44 -30.64 -16.57
N ILE A 12 -3.40 -29.88 -16.31
CA ILE A 12 -2.33 -29.68 -17.27
C ILE A 12 -1.46 -30.93 -17.19
N SER A 13 -1.60 -31.79 -18.16
CA SER A 13 -0.66 -32.90 -18.37
C SER A 13 0.76 -32.35 -18.43
N PRO A 14 1.77 -33.05 -17.91
CA PRO A 14 3.15 -32.65 -18.06
C PRO A 14 3.49 -32.67 -19.54
N LEU A 15 3.50 -31.48 -20.13
CA LEU A 15 3.85 -31.26 -21.51
C LEU A 15 5.36 -31.16 -21.61
N PHE A 16 5.88 -32.08 -22.43
CA PHE A 16 7.15 -32.07 -23.13
C PHE A 16 8.37 -32.62 -22.42
N SER A 17 8.52 -33.94 -22.53
CA SER A 17 9.80 -34.51 -22.95
C SER A 17 9.97 -34.21 -24.44
N LEU A 18 10.69 -33.15 -24.78
CA LEU A 18 11.17 -32.97 -26.15
C LEU A 18 12.15 -34.10 -26.47
N PRO A 19 12.07 -34.73 -27.66
CA PRO A 19 13.08 -35.68 -28.07
C PRO A 19 14.43 -34.99 -28.07
N ARG A 20 15.44 -35.59 -27.44
CA ARG A 20 16.83 -35.17 -27.58
C ARG A 20 17.22 -35.42 -29.05
N MET A 21 17.32 -34.33 -29.80
CA MET A 21 17.99 -34.40 -31.10
C MET A 21 19.51 -34.41 -30.88
N GLU A 22 20.21 -35.25 -31.59
CA GLU A 22 21.69 -35.32 -31.52
C GLU A 22 22.33 -34.06 -32.11
N SER A 23 23.50 -33.68 -31.62
CA SER A 23 24.13 -32.37 -31.85
C SER A 23 24.46 -32.05 -33.31
N ASP A 24 24.53 -33.04 -34.17
CA ASP A 24 25.03 -32.88 -35.58
C ASP A 24 23.91 -32.41 -36.54
N ASP A 25 22.64 -32.57 -36.21
CA ASP A 25 21.53 -32.13 -37.05
C ASP A 25 21.25 -30.61 -36.98
N TRP A 26 21.83 -29.92 -36.00
CA TRP A 26 21.64 -28.49 -35.79
C TRP A 26 22.49 -27.60 -36.69
N GLU A 27 23.71 -28.06 -37.09
CA GLU A 27 24.58 -27.27 -37.92
C GLU A 27 24.12 -27.19 -39.39
N GLN A 28 23.41 -28.20 -39.89
CA GLN A 28 22.88 -28.20 -41.26
C GLN A 28 21.60 -27.42 -41.45
N ALA A 29 20.78 -27.25 -40.42
CA ALA A 29 19.54 -26.43 -40.46
C ALA A 29 19.82 -24.92 -40.27
N ALA A 30 21.01 -24.51 -39.93
CA ALA A 30 21.33 -23.17 -39.47
C ALA A 30 21.80 -22.18 -40.56
N THR A 31 21.87 -22.59 -41.81
CA THR A 31 22.28 -21.69 -42.92
C THR A 31 21.10 -20.72 -43.24
N GLY A 32 21.17 -19.52 -42.70
CA GLY A 32 20.18 -18.44 -42.91
C GLY A 32 19.42 -18.01 -41.66
N GLN A 33 19.53 -18.70 -40.55
CA GLN A 33 18.88 -18.35 -39.31
C GLN A 33 19.83 -17.61 -38.37
N SER A 34 19.39 -16.48 -37.82
CA SER A 34 20.14 -15.72 -36.81
C SER A 34 19.22 -15.26 -35.69
N ALA A 35 19.73 -15.25 -34.46
CA ALA A 35 19.03 -14.70 -33.31
C ALA A 35 19.96 -13.71 -32.58
N GLU A 36 19.45 -12.50 -32.32
CA GLU A 36 20.14 -11.46 -31.58
C GLU A 36 19.33 -11.15 -30.33
N PHE A 37 19.99 -11.07 -29.19
CA PHE A 37 19.39 -10.74 -27.92
C PHE A 37 19.80 -9.33 -27.48
N GLY A 38 18.81 -8.52 -27.05
CA GLY A 38 19.06 -7.16 -26.56
C GLY A 38 19.79 -7.18 -25.22
N THR A 39 20.86 -6.39 -25.13
CA THR A 39 21.56 -6.16 -23.86
C THR A 39 20.90 -5.03 -23.07
N PRO A 40 21.07 -4.96 -21.74
CA PRO A 40 20.48 -3.89 -20.91
C PRO A 40 20.87 -2.48 -21.36
N GLU A 41 22.02 -2.35 -22.02
CA GLU A 41 22.61 -1.07 -22.38
C GLU A 41 22.04 -0.48 -23.68
N VAL A 42 21.47 -1.32 -24.57
CA VAL A 42 20.94 -0.89 -25.86
C VAL A 42 19.66 -1.65 -26.21
N LEU A 43 18.56 -1.29 -25.55
CA LEU A 43 17.24 -1.77 -25.94
C LEU A 43 16.65 -0.86 -27.00
N GLN A 44 16.53 -1.35 -28.22
CA GLN A 44 15.91 -0.62 -29.32
C GLN A 44 14.38 -0.63 -29.18
N VAL A 45 13.72 0.48 -29.56
CA VAL A 45 12.26 0.55 -29.59
C VAL A 45 11.74 -0.24 -30.79
N LEU A 46 10.70 -1.06 -30.57
CA LEU A 46 10.02 -1.79 -31.64
C LEU A 46 9.30 -0.82 -32.59
N ALA A 47 9.37 -1.10 -33.89
CA ALA A 47 8.66 -0.33 -34.89
C ALA A 47 7.13 -0.48 -34.70
N GLY A 48 6.39 0.62 -34.78
CA GLY A 48 4.92 0.64 -34.68
C GLY A 48 4.36 0.53 -33.28
N ALA A 49 5.19 0.48 -32.23
CA ALA A 49 4.71 0.51 -30.85
C ALA A 49 4.15 1.89 -30.49
N ASP A 50 2.94 1.90 -29.93
CA ASP A 50 2.28 3.11 -29.42
C ASP A 50 3.11 3.74 -28.27
N ALA A 51 3.07 5.06 -28.12
CA ALA A 51 3.85 5.82 -27.12
C ALA A 51 3.60 5.38 -25.66
N CYS A 52 2.38 4.96 -25.32
CA CYS A 52 2.08 4.31 -24.02
C CYS A 52 2.54 2.85 -23.95
N GLN A 53 3.03 2.33 -25.04
CA GLN A 53 3.33 0.92 -25.28
C GLN A 53 4.71 0.76 -25.87
N ASN A 54 5.60 1.75 -25.72
CA ASN A 54 6.97 1.65 -26.23
C ASN A 54 7.59 0.34 -25.72
N ALA A 55 7.51 -0.70 -26.55
CA ALA A 55 8.13 -1.95 -26.28
C ALA A 55 9.59 -1.89 -26.74
N HIS A 56 10.45 -2.41 -25.91
CA HIS A 56 11.89 -2.52 -26.22
C HIS A 56 12.19 -3.93 -26.71
N ALA A 57 12.86 -4.04 -27.85
CA ALA A 57 13.23 -5.31 -28.44
C ALA A 57 14.17 -6.08 -27.53
N LEU A 58 13.76 -7.26 -27.10
CA LEU A 58 14.58 -8.20 -26.31
C LEU A 58 15.23 -9.25 -27.21
N LEU A 59 14.51 -9.70 -28.23
CA LEU A 59 14.94 -10.75 -29.13
C LEU A 59 14.54 -10.38 -30.54
N SER A 60 15.48 -10.52 -31.48
CA SER A 60 15.23 -10.44 -32.92
C SER A 60 15.75 -11.70 -33.59
N CYS A 61 14.91 -12.39 -34.35
CA CYS A 61 15.26 -13.62 -35.05
C CYS A 61 14.96 -13.49 -36.53
N LYS A 62 15.87 -14.02 -37.37
CA LYS A 62 15.63 -14.22 -38.80
C LYS A 62 15.42 -15.70 -39.07
N VAL A 63 14.41 -16.02 -39.86
CA VAL A 63 13.99 -17.40 -40.18
C VAL A 63 13.80 -17.49 -41.68
N ASP A 64 14.41 -18.50 -42.31
CA ASP A 64 14.18 -18.79 -43.71
C ASP A 64 12.84 -19.52 -43.90
N LEU A 65 11.86 -18.85 -44.53
CA LEU A 65 10.52 -19.38 -44.76
C LEU A 65 10.27 -19.79 -46.21
N ARG A 66 11.28 -19.77 -47.09
CA ARG A 66 11.13 -20.04 -48.54
C ARG A 66 10.49 -21.40 -48.86
N ASN A 67 10.59 -22.36 -47.96
CA ASN A 67 10.07 -23.71 -48.09
C ASN A 67 8.83 -23.98 -47.23
N GLN A 68 8.26 -22.99 -46.54
CA GLN A 68 7.08 -23.16 -45.72
C GLN A 68 5.89 -22.37 -46.30
N ALA A 69 4.64 -22.82 -45.99
CA ALA A 69 3.45 -22.16 -46.46
C ALA A 69 3.41 -20.68 -46.04
N GLU A 70 3.52 -19.81 -46.99
CA GLU A 70 3.70 -18.35 -46.84
C GLU A 70 2.50 -17.60 -46.28
N SER A 71 1.38 -18.26 -45.95
CA SER A 71 0.07 -17.64 -45.95
C SER A 71 -0.26 -16.79 -44.73
N GLU A 72 0.53 -16.81 -43.64
CA GLU A 72 0.13 -16.19 -42.35
C GLU A 72 1.01 -15.03 -41.88
N TRP A 73 2.14 -14.76 -42.52
CA TRP A 73 3.03 -13.70 -42.08
C TRP A 73 2.79 -12.37 -42.81
N PRO A 74 2.74 -11.22 -42.06
CA PRO A 74 2.58 -9.89 -42.68
C PRO A 74 3.75 -9.58 -43.62
N ARG A 75 3.47 -9.15 -44.83
CA ARG A 75 4.50 -8.77 -45.83
C ARG A 75 4.77 -7.28 -45.80
N GLY A 76 6.04 -6.91 -45.79
CA GLY A 76 6.50 -5.51 -45.88
C GLY A 76 6.32 -4.70 -44.59
N GLU A 77 5.33 -4.98 -43.78
CA GLU A 77 5.05 -4.28 -42.51
C GLU A 77 5.11 -5.20 -41.29
N TRP A 78 5.38 -4.64 -40.13
CA TRP A 78 5.34 -5.39 -38.88
C TRP A 78 3.90 -5.61 -38.44
N GLY A 79 3.52 -6.87 -38.21
CA GLY A 79 2.23 -7.26 -37.62
C GLY A 79 2.42 -7.78 -36.21
N GLU A 80 1.58 -7.32 -35.28
CA GLU A 80 1.51 -7.90 -33.93
C GLU A 80 0.82 -9.26 -33.97
N VAL A 81 1.33 -10.20 -33.17
CA VAL A 81 0.83 -11.57 -33.10
C VAL A 81 0.02 -11.73 -31.83
N ASP A 82 -1.15 -12.34 -31.93
CA ASP A 82 -1.91 -12.73 -30.77
C ASP A 82 -1.30 -13.96 -30.06
N LYS A 83 -1.72 -14.23 -28.83
CA LYS A 83 -1.16 -15.30 -28.00
C LYS A 83 -1.31 -16.70 -28.59
N VAL A 84 -2.26 -16.90 -29.49
CA VAL A 84 -2.51 -18.22 -30.11
C VAL A 84 -1.50 -18.47 -31.23
N HIS A 85 -1.32 -17.50 -32.11
CA HIS A 85 -0.32 -17.56 -33.18
C HIS A 85 1.11 -17.56 -32.62
N GLU A 86 1.35 -16.74 -31.59
CA GLU A 86 2.64 -16.71 -30.87
C GLU A 86 3.08 -18.10 -30.43
N ARG A 87 2.18 -18.87 -29.80
CA ARG A 87 2.47 -20.22 -29.33
C ARG A 87 2.85 -21.17 -30.47
N GLY A 88 2.13 -21.15 -31.58
CA GLY A 88 2.40 -21.96 -32.76
C GLY A 88 3.73 -21.59 -33.40
N THR A 89 4.01 -20.29 -33.53
CA THR A 89 5.27 -19.78 -34.10
C THR A 89 6.48 -20.26 -33.30
N PHE A 90 6.45 -20.12 -31.97
CA PHE A 90 7.59 -20.53 -31.13
C PHE A 90 7.72 -22.05 -30.99
N GLN A 91 6.63 -22.82 -31.13
CA GLN A 91 6.74 -24.28 -31.22
C GLN A 91 7.52 -24.73 -32.47
N ALA A 92 7.30 -24.06 -33.60
CA ALA A 92 8.05 -24.33 -34.82
C ALA A 92 9.53 -23.89 -34.75
N LEU A 93 9.85 -23.03 -33.79
CA LEU A 93 11.19 -22.46 -33.60
C LEU A 93 11.88 -22.99 -32.32
N ALA A 94 11.78 -24.28 -32.07
CA ALA A 94 12.35 -24.93 -30.87
C ALA A 94 13.85 -24.61 -30.67
N TRP A 95 14.62 -24.40 -31.74
CA TRP A 95 16.02 -23.99 -31.71
C TRP A 95 16.24 -22.60 -31.07
N VAL A 96 15.27 -21.69 -31.19
CA VAL A 96 15.33 -20.37 -30.54
C VAL A 96 15.27 -20.54 -29.03
N LEU A 97 14.39 -21.42 -28.56
CA LEU A 97 14.23 -21.71 -27.13
C LEU A 97 15.52 -22.22 -26.51
N GLU A 98 16.23 -23.11 -27.21
CA GLU A 98 17.49 -23.68 -26.72
C GLU A 98 18.58 -22.62 -26.62
N ARG A 99 18.71 -21.75 -27.61
CA ARG A 99 19.69 -20.66 -27.61
C ARG A 99 19.40 -19.59 -26.55
N ILE A 100 18.13 -19.25 -26.32
CA ILE A 100 17.75 -18.23 -25.36
C ILE A 100 18.01 -18.67 -23.92
N ARG A 101 17.96 -19.97 -23.62
CA ARG A 101 18.29 -20.51 -22.29
C ARG A 101 19.71 -20.21 -21.83
N HIS A 102 20.60 -19.96 -22.76
CA HIS A 102 22.02 -19.68 -22.49
C HIS A 102 22.40 -18.21 -22.61
N VAL A 103 21.41 -17.35 -22.80
CA VAL A 103 21.66 -15.89 -22.89
C VAL A 103 21.92 -15.31 -21.51
N ASP A 104 22.87 -14.41 -21.51
CA ASP A 104 23.44 -13.76 -20.34
C ASP A 104 22.39 -13.24 -19.33
N ASP A 105 22.72 -13.43 -18.06
CA ASP A 105 21.89 -13.10 -16.91
C ASP A 105 21.77 -11.59 -16.61
N GLY A 106 22.28 -10.71 -17.46
CA GLY A 106 22.33 -9.27 -17.21
C GLY A 106 20.96 -8.64 -16.88
N LEU A 107 19.88 -9.15 -17.46
CA LEU A 107 18.51 -8.68 -17.20
C LEU A 107 17.83 -9.32 -15.98
N ARG A 108 18.42 -10.32 -15.36
CA ARG A 108 17.90 -10.91 -14.11
C ARG A 108 18.06 -10.00 -12.91
N THR A 109 19.01 -9.09 -12.95
CA THR A 109 19.19 -8.06 -11.93
C THR A 109 18.19 -6.93 -12.11
N TRP A 110 17.80 -6.27 -11.01
CA TRP A 110 16.87 -5.15 -11.07
C TRP A 110 17.47 -3.94 -11.78
N GLN A 111 16.93 -3.64 -12.96
CA GLN A 111 17.29 -2.46 -13.75
C GLN A 111 16.49 -1.25 -13.25
N GLN A 112 17.16 -0.21 -12.80
CA GLN A 112 16.51 1.02 -12.32
C GLN A 112 15.97 1.84 -13.50
N VAL A 113 14.80 2.45 -13.30
CA VAL A 113 14.15 3.31 -14.27
C VAL A 113 14.03 4.71 -13.69
N ASN A 114 14.50 5.72 -14.43
CA ASN A 114 14.30 7.10 -14.04
C ASN A 114 12.82 7.46 -14.13
N VAL A 115 12.26 7.91 -13.02
CA VAL A 115 10.87 8.31 -12.93
C VAL A 115 10.74 9.73 -13.47
N THR A 116 10.10 9.89 -14.62
CA THR A 116 9.60 11.18 -15.10
C THR A 116 8.13 11.30 -14.71
N ASP A 117 7.66 12.52 -14.45
CA ASP A 117 6.29 12.75 -13.92
C ASP A 117 5.17 12.22 -14.85
N HIS A 118 5.47 12.03 -16.13
CA HIS A 118 4.56 11.43 -17.11
C HIS A 118 4.35 9.91 -16.97
N HIS A 119 5.15 9.22 -16.16
CA HIS A 119 5.07 7.76 -15.98
C HIS A 119 4.31 7.34 -14.72
N LEU A 120 3.77 8.27 -13.94
CA LEU A 120 3.22 7.95 -12.61
C LEU A 120 1.74 7.54 -12.62
N ASP A 121 0.96 7.95 -13.62
CA ASP A 121 -0.48 7.60 -13.69
C ASP A 121 -0.88 7.24 -15.13
N CYS A 122 -1.24 5.99 -15.32
CA CYS A 122 -1.75 5.50 -16.59
C CYS A 122 -3.00 4.64 -16.41
N ARG A 123 -4.17 5.23 -16.60
CA ARG A 123 -5.46 4.53 -16.49
C ARG A 123 -5.67 3.44 -17.55
N ARG A 124 -4.92 3.46 -18.63
CA ARG A 124 -4.96 2.42 -19.67
C ARG A 124 -4.23 1.16 -19.20
N CYS A 125 -3.05 1.29 -18.59
CA CYS A 125 -2.27 0.17 -18.07
C CYS A 125 -2.80 -0.34 -16.73
N ALA A 126 -3.32 0.58 -15.91
CA ALA A 126 -3.81 0.34 -14.55
C ALA A 126 -5.18 1.02 -14.37
N PRO A 127 -6.27 0.41 -14.83
CA PRO A 127 -7.61 0.96 -14.65
C PRO A 127 -7.96 1.03 -13.16
N VAL A 128 -8.70 2.07 -12.80
CA VAL A 128 -9.15 2.30 -11.42
C VAL A 128 -10.19 1.25 -11.04
N ALA A 129 -9.99 0.60 -9.90
CA ALA A 129 -10.92 -0.38 -9.37
C ALA A 129 -12.31 0.22 -9.09
N PRO A 130 -13.38 -0.57 -9.22
CA PRO A 130 -14.74 -0.11 -8.94
C PRO A 130 -14.89 0.29 -7.49
N LYS A 131 -15.78 1.24 -7.27
CA LYS A 131 -16.09 1.68 -5.92
C LYS A 131 -16.88 0.61 -5.17
N ILE A 132 -16.43 0.25 -3.98
CA ILE A 132 -17.13 -0.66 -3.08
C ILE A 132 -18.21 0.14 -2.32
N ARG A 133 -19.45 -0.36 -2.34
CA ARG A 133 -20.57 0.11 -1.52
C ARG A 133 -20.85 -0.92 -0.44
N TRP A 134 -21.12 -0.45 0.76
CA TRP A 134 -21.52 -1.32 1.86
C TRP A 134 -23.03 -1.37 1.91
N LEU A 135 -23.64 -2.53 1.69
CA LEU A 135 -25.08 -2.74 1.73
C LEU A 135 -25.45 -3.71 2.85
N TYR A 136 -26.62 -3.46 3.47
CA TYR A 136 -27.22 -4.44 4.36
C TYR A 136 -27.86 -5.56 3.55
N VAL A 137 -27.37 -6.79 3.73
CA VAL A 137 -27.98 -8.01 3.20
C VAL A 137 -28.51 -8.80 4.39
N GLY A 138 -29.78 -8.66 4.69
CA GLY A 138 -30.37 -9.13 5.95
C GLY A 138 -29.83 -8.37 7.16
N SER A 139 -29.15 -9.07 8.08
CA SER A 139 -28.55 -8.49 9.29
C SER A 139 -27.03 -8.24 9.15
N LYS A 140 -26.44 -8.54 7.99
CA LYS A 140 -24.99 -8.40 7.75
C LYS A 140 -24.71 -7.26 6.80
N ILE A 141 -23.65 -6.49 7.09
CA ILE A 141 -23.10 -5.50 6.16
C ILE A 141 -22.17 -6.24 5.21
N THR A 142 -22.46 -6.15 3.92
CA THR A 142 -21.69 -6.82 2.88
C THR A 142 -21.13 -5.78 1.90
N PRO A 143 -19.84 -5.84 1.55
CA PRO A 143 -19.28 -5.00 0.51
C PRO A 143 -19.79 -5.47 -0.86
N VAL A 144 -20.31 -4.54 -1.64
CA VAL A 144 -20.82 -4.80 -2.99
C VAL A 144 -20.22 -3.77 -3.95
N GLU A 145 -19.68 -4.24 -5.06
CA GLU A 145 -19.22 -3.37 -6.14
C GLU A 145 -20.40 -2.84 -6.95
N ASP A 146 -20.25 -1.64 -7.52
CA ASP A 146 -21.18 -1.13 -8.49
C ASP A 146 -21.09 -1.98 -9.77
N PRO A 147 -22.18 -2.65 -10.22
CA PRO A 147 -22.12 -3.59 -11.34
C PRO A 147 -21.67 -2.96 -12.65
N ILE A 148 -22.02 -1.68 -12.89
CA ILE A 148 -21.65 -0.96 -14.11
C ILE A 148 -20.15 -0.65 -14.08
N GLN A 149 -19.65 -0.13 -12.96
CA GLN A 149 -18.23 0.16 -12.78
C GLN A 149 -17.39 -1.12 -12.80
N ALA A 150 -17.88 -2.20 -12.21
CA ALA A 150 -17.20 -3.50 -12.21
C ALA A 150 -17.10 -4.06 -13.64
N GLY A 151 -18.18 -4.03 -14.40
CA GLY A 151 -18.19 -4.47 -15.81
C GLY A 151 -17.28 -3.63 -16.71
N GLU A 152 -17.21 -2.31 -16.48
CA GLU A 152 -16.28 -1.43 -17.20
C GLU A 152 -14.83 -1.70 -16.80
N TYR A 153 -14.56 -1.88 -15.53
CA TYR A 153 -13.23 -2.22 -15.02
C TYR A 153 -12.72 -3.53 -15.61
N GLU A 154 -13.52 -4.59 -15.60
CA GLU A 154 -13.15 -5.87 -16.21
C GLU A 154 -12.86 -5.75 -17.72
N ARG A 155 -13.67 -4.97 -18.45
CA ARG A 155 -13.44 -4.71 -19.87
C ARG A 155 -12.09 -4.02 -20.08
N ARG A 156 -11.79 -2.98 -19.30
CA ARG A 156 -10.51 -2.27 -19.35
C ARG A 156 -9.34 -3.17 -18.97
N LEU A 157 -9.51 -4.07 -18.00
CA LEU A 157 -8.48 -5.05 -17.66
C LEU A 157 -8.16 -6.01 -18.81
N LYS A 158 -9.18 -6.43 -19.58
CA LYS A 158 -9.00 -7.31 -20.74
C LYS A 158 -8.31 -6.60 -21.92
N THR A 159 -8.58 -5.31 -22.09
CA THR A 159 -8.03 -4.50 -23.20
C THR A 159 -6.75 -3.75 -22.84
N ARG A 160 -6.23 -3.92 -21.62
CA ARG A 160 -5.00 -3.25 -21.21
C ARG A 160 -3.81 -3.75 -22.03
N PRO A 161 -2.82 -2.88 -22.31
CA PRO A 161 -1.63 -3.26 -23.07
C PRO A 161 -0.92 -4.48 -22.49
N SER A 162 -0.46 -5.38 -23.36
CA SER A 162 0.38 -6.50 -22.93
C SER A 162 1.79 -6.01 -22.60
N PRO A 163 2.42 -6.47 -21.51
CA PRO A 163 3.81 -6.19 -21.26
C PRO A 163 4.76 -6.84 -22.27
N PHE A 164 4.46 -8.03 -22.76
CA PHE A 164 5.19 -8.62 -23.87
C PHE A 164 4.47 -8.35 -25.18
N VAL A 165 5.25 -7.99 -26.21
CA VAL A 165 4.79 -7.75 -27.58
C VAL A 165 5.61 -8.60 -28.52
N THR A 166 4.95 -9.40 -29.37
CA THR A 166 5.61 -10.20 -30.42
C THR A 166 5.15 -9.65 -31.77
N GLN A 167 6.12 -9.36 -32.64
CA GLN A 167 5.88 -8.87 -34.00
C GLN A 167 6.51 -9.78 -35.03
N LEU A 168 5.82 -9.95 -36.15
CA LEU A 168 6.29 -10.73 -37.29
C LEU A 168 6.34 -9.84 -38.55
N LYS A 169 7.28 -10.12 -39.40
CA LYS A 169 7.41 -9.51 -40.73
C LYS A 169 8.01 -10.51 -41.71
N LEU A 170 7.48 -10.57 -42.95
CA LEU A 170 8.05 -11.29 -44.05
C LEU A 170 8.67 -10.28 -45.04
N ASP A 171 9.95 -10.43 -45.38
CA ASP A 171 10.55 -9.60 -46.40
C ASP A 171 10.28 -10.13 -47.83
N ASP A 172 10.67 -9.35 -48.85
CA ASP A 172 10.43 -9.68 -50.25
C ASP A 172 11.24 -10.91 -50.70
N ASN A 173 12.24 -11.34 -49.97
CA ASN A 173 13.11 -12.46 -50.24
C ASN A 173 12.62 -13.77 -49.58
N GLY A 174 11.47 -13.74 -48.89
CA GLY A 174 10.94 -14.90 -48.17
C GLY A 174 11.63 -15.14 -46.82
N VAL A 175 12.33 -14.14 -46.27
CA VAL A 175 12.92 -14.22 -44.94
C VAL A 175 11.97 -13.66 -43.95
N GLY A 176 11.56 -14.48 -42.98
CA GLY A 176 10.75 -14.09 -41.83
C GLY A 176 11.58 -13.40 -40.76
N MET A 177 11.08 -12.35 -40.21
CA MET A 177 11.66 -11.66 -39.05
C MET A 177 10.70 -11.73 -37.86
N ILE A 178 11.19 -12.10 -36.70
CA ILE A 178 10.46 -12.13 -35.44
C ILE A 178 11.13 -11.16 -34.49
N GLN A 179 10.33 -10.31 -33.85
CA GLN A 179 10.80 -9.50 -32.73
C GLN A 179 9.92 -9.73 -31.51
N VAL A 180 10.55 -9.98 -30.38
CA VAL A 180 9.90 -10.04 -29.07
C VAL A 180 10.39 -8.87 -28.26
N GLY A 181 9.47 -8.07 -27.78
CA GLY A 181 9.76 -6.90 -26.97
C GLY A 181 9.05 -6.91 -25.64
N ILE A 182 9.50 -6.03 -24.76
CA ILE A 182 8.87 -5.76 -23.46
C ILE A 182 8.45 -4.31 -23.35
N ASN A 183 7.22 -4.12 -22.88
CA ASN A 183 6.65 -2.82 -22.54
C ASN A 183 6.88 -2.53 -21.06
N ILE A 184 8.04 -1.98 -20.76
CA ILE A 184 8.47 -1.66 -19.38
C ILE A 184 7.50 -0.70 -18.71
N PRO A 185 7.06 0.43 -19.34
CA PRO A 185 6.09 1.33 -18.73
C PRO A 185 4.81 0.63 -18.28
N THR A 186 4.23 -0.25 -19.10
CA THR A 186 3.03 -1.00 -18.75
C THR A 186 3.23 -1.84 -17.48
N LEU A 187 4.36 -2.51 -17.38
CA LEU A 187 4.69 -3.34 -16.23
C LEU A 187 4.85 -2.50 -14.96
N LEU A 188 5.53 -1.37 -15.05
CA LEU A 188 5.76 -0.45 -13.95
C LEU A 188 4.47 0.26 -13.48
N HIS A 189 3.61 0.70 -14.40
CA HIS A 189 2.31 1.29 -14.06
C HIS A 189 1.44 0.31 -13.26
N ARG A 190 1.48 -0.98 -13.60
CA ARG A 190 0.75 -2.02 -12.86
C ARG A 190 1.28 -2.21 -11.44
N ALA A 191 2.59 -2.14 -11.23
CA ALA A 191 3.18 -2.19 -9.90
C ALA A 191 2.84 -0.93 -9.11
N LEU A 192 3.04 0.23 -9.72
CA LEU A 192 2.81 1.53 -9.07
C LEU A 192 1.35 1.72 -8.63
N SER A 193 0.38 1.26 -9.43
CA SER A 193 -1.05 1.38 -9.11
C SER A 193 -1.49 0.60 -7.87
N ARG A 194 -0.68 -0.34 -7.42
CA ARG A 194 -0.94 -1.12 -6.19
C ARG A 194 -0.36 -0.48 -4.94
N LEU A 195 0.64 0.40 -5.09
CA LEU A 195 1.16 1.15 -3.95
C LEU A 195 0.06 2.07 -3.38
N PRO A 196 -0.11 2.15 -2.05
CA PRO A 196 -1.05 3.06 -1.44
C PRO A 196 -0.80 4.51 -1.87
N THR A 197 -1.85 5.17 -2.38
CA THR A 197 -1.80 6.56 -2.87
C THR A 197 -2.04 7.59 -1.77
N LEU A 198 -1.53 7.37 -0.59
CA LEU A 198 -1.57 8.38 0.47
C LEU A 198 -0.70 9.57 0.04
N ASP A 199 -1.12 10.79 0.42
CA ASP A 199 -0.36 12.04 0.18
C ASP A 199 1.02 11.95 0.82
N ARG A 200 1.98 11.41 0.08
CA ARG A 200 3.35 11.21 0.53
C ARG A 200 4.31 11.93 -0.41
N PRO A 201 5.22 12.74 0.13
CA PRO A 201 6.12 13.56 -0.68
C PRO A 201 7.20 12.75 -1.40
N GLU A 202 7.51 11.53 -0.95
CA GLU A 202 8.59 10.73 -1.51
C GLU A 202 8.21 10.12 -2.85
N LYS A 203 9.04 10.37 -3.86
CA LYS A 203 8.88 9.76 -5.18
C LYS A 203 9.18 8.25 -5.11
N PRO A 204 8.35 7.40 -5.76
CA PRO A 204 8.62 5.96 -5.80
C PRO A 204 9.87 5.65 -6.64
N ARG A 205 10.61 4.64 -6.25
CA ARG A 205 11.68 4.04 -7.06
C ARG A 205 11.08 2.94 -7.90
N LEU A 206 11.36 2.98 -9.22
CA LEU A 206 10.87 2.00 -10.17
C LEU A 206 12.03 1.19 -10.72
N SER A 207 11.83 -0.12 -10.84
CA SER A 207 12.80 -1.04 -11.44
C SER A 207 12.09 -2.20 -12.11
N TRP A 208 12.77 -2.86 -13.05
CA TRP A 208 12.27 -4.05 -13.72
C TRP A 208 13.37 -5.08 -13.87
N ARG A 209 12.98 -6.33 -14.12
CA ARG A 209 13.90 -7.43 -14.44
C ARG A 209 13.23 -8.46 -15.34
N LEU A 210 14.05 -9.25 -16.03
CA LEU A 210 13.60 -10.34 -16.87
C LEU A 210 14.35 -11.62 -16.50
N ASP A 211 13.62 -12.69 -16.21
CA ASP A 211 14.13 -14.04 -16.09
C ASP A 211 13.76 -14.82 -17.36
N THR A 212 14.77 -15.19 -18.15
CA THR A 212 14.64 -15.92 -19.42
C THR A 212 14.61 -17.44 -19.23
N ASN A 213 14.80 -17.92 -18.00
CA ASN A 213 14.81 -19.35 -17.66
C ASN A 213 13.83 -19.66 -16.51
N PHE A 214 12.66 -19.04 -16.56
CA PHE A 214 11.64 -19.23 -15.54
C PHE A 214 10.95 -20.58 -15.70
N THR A 215 11.05 -21.41 -14.68
CA THR A 215 10.28 -22.66 -14.58
C THR A 215 9.28 -22.52 -13.45
N PRO A 216 7.96 -22.59 -13.74
CA PRO A 216 6.95 -22.53 -12.69
C PRO A 216 7.13 -23.69 -11.70
N THR A 217 7.30 -23.38 -10.43
CA THR A 217 7.32 -24.39 -9.37
C THR A 217 5.91 -24.80 -9.01
N VAL A 218 5.58 -26.06 -9.23
CA VAL A 218 4.25 -26.62 -8.92
C VAL A 218 3.98 -26.70 -7.42
N ASN A 219 5.05 -26.75 -6.60
CA ASN A 219 5.00 -26.81 -5.14
C ASN A 219 5.71 -25.61 -4.52
N ALA A 220 5.14 -24.43 -4.68
CA ALA A 220 5.61 -23.26 -3.96
C ALA A 220 5.32 -23.45 -2.45
N GLN A 221 6.35 -23.72 -1.66
CA GLN A 221 6.23 -23.64 -0.21
C GLN A 221 6.19 -22.15 0.16
N LEU A 222 5.07 -21.71 0.72
CA LEU A 222 4.99 -20.38 1.29
C LEU A 222 6.08 -20.23 2.38
N PRO A 223 6.84 -19.13 2.37
CA PRO A 223 7.81 -18.88 3.42
C PRO A 223 7.10 -18.86 4.78
N LYS A 224 7.70 -19.50 5.80
CA LYS A 224 7.17 -19.43 7.15
C LYS A 224 7.10 -17.97 7.57
N PHE A 225 5.91 -17.52 7.92
CA PHE A 225 5.74 -16.22 8.54
C PHE A 225 6.46 -16.23 9.91
N THR A 226 7.46 -15.38 10.05
CA THR A 226 8.21 -15.24 11.30
C THR A 226 7.96 -13.84 11.85
N ILE A 227 7.37 -13.77 13.04
CA ILE A 227 7.23 -12.50 13.75
C ILE A 227 8.61 -12.11 14.26
N LEU A 228 9.01 -10.88 13.97
CA LEU A 228 10.24 -10.31 14.49
C LEU A 228 10.21 -10.29 16.01
N SER A 229 11.36 -10.56 16.63
CA SER A 229 11.50 -10.62 18.07
C SER A 229 12.56 -9.62 18.55
N ASN A 230 12.28 -8.94 19.64
CA ASN A 230 13.20 -8.02 20.30
C ASN A 230 14.15 -8.70 21.32
N LYS A 231 14.24 -10.04 21.30
CA LYS A 231 15.12 -10.80 22.24
C LYS A 231 16.59 -10.42 22.13
N ALA A 232 17.02 -9.99 20.95
CA ALA A 232 18.40 -9.56 20.70
C ALA A 232 18.66 -8.07 20.99
N ASN A 233 17.62 -7.29 21.31
CA ASN A 233 17.79 -5.89 21.66
C ASN A 233 18.47 -5.73 23.01
N GLU A 234 19.18 -4.64 23.18
CA GLU A 234 19.77 -4.24 24.46
C GLU A 234 18.68 -3.93 25.50
N GLU A 235 19.06 -3.97 26.78
CA GLU A 235 18.18 -3.64 27.89
C GLU A 235 18.26 -2.12 28.16
N HIS A 236 17.14 -1.41 28.03
CA HIS A 236 17.07 -0.02 28.44
C HIS A 236 17.29 0.10 29.97
N PRO A 237 17.91 1.17 30.46
CA PRO A 237 17.92 1.48 31.89
C PRO A 237 16.49 1.56 32.45
N GLN A 238 16.36 1.36 33.77
CA GLN A 238 15.04 1.49 34.40
C GLN A 238 14.42 2.88 34.17
N PRO A 239 13.10 2.98 33.94
CA PRO A 239 12.43 4.27 33.83
C PRO A 239 12.70 5.12 35.10
N PRO A 240 12.98 6.41 34.96
CA PRO A 240 13.58 7.22 36.05
C PRO A 240 12.69 7.40 37.27
N ASN A 241 11.37 7.32 37.11
CA ASN A 241 10.41 7.56 38.20
C ASN A 241 9.59 6.33 38.60
N PHE A 242 9.97 5.15 38.10
CA PHE A 242 9.28 3.92 38.45
C PHE A 242 9.57 3.48 39.89
N ARG A 243 8.52 3.11 40.62
CA ARG A 243 8.60 2.53 41.96
C ARG A 243 8.80 1.02 41.94
N ILE A 244 8.34 0.37 40.87
CA ILE A 244 8.46 -1.06 40.66
C ILE A 244 9.31 -1.27 39.44
N PRO A 245 10.48 -1.92 39.53
CA PRO A 245 11.38 -2.11 38.42
C PRO A 245 10.77 -3.01 37.35
N LEU A 246 11.05 -2.69 36.08
CA LEU A 246 10.76 -3.56 34.95
C LEU A 246 11.73 -4.72 34.88
N ARG A 247 11.25 -5.87 34.39
CA ARG A 247 12.09 -7.05 34.13
C ARG A 247 12.96 -6.84 32.89
N LYS A 248 14.01 -7.60 32.72
CA LYS A 248 14.94 -7.52 31.59
C LYS A 248 14.24 -7.57 30.21
N GLU A 249 13.31 -8.51 30.06
CA GLU A 249 12.55 -8.64 28.81
C GLU A 249 11.66 -7.43 28.53
N GLN A 250 11.12 -6.82 29.57
CA GLN A 250 10.33 -5.59 29.47
C GLN A 250 11.20 -4.40 29.13
N LEU A 251 12.43 -4.34 29.63
CA LEU A 251 13.41 -3.30 29.29
C LEU A 251 13.85 -3.40 27.82
N ARG A 252 14.00 -4.60 27.26
CA ARG A 252 14.27 -4.80 25.83
C ARG A 252 13.10 -4.33 24.97
N SER A 253 11.88 -4.59 25.41
CA SER A 253 10.69 -4.07 24.71
C SER A 253 10.63 -2.55 24.80
N LEU A 254 11.00 -1.96 25.92
CA LEU A 254 11.05 -0.50 26.09
C LEU A 254 12.11 0.13 25.18
N GLU A 255 13.31 -0.44 25.09
CA GLU A 255 14.37 0.02 24.18
C GLU A 255 13.91 -0.01 22.74
N TRP A 256 13.29 -1.13 22.32
CA TRP A 256 12.71 -1.24 20.98
C TRP A 256 11.65 -0.16 20.71
N MET A 257 10.74 0.13 21.65
CA MET A 257 9.72 1.15 21.49
C MET A 257 10.33 2.55 21.34
N LEU A 258 11.34 2.87 22.14
CA LEU A 258 12.05 4.15 22.07
C LEU A 258 12.79 4.33 20.74
N ALA A 259 13.43 3.24 20.25
CA ALA A 259 14.09 3.22 18.95
C ALA A 259 13.08 3.41 17.79
N GLN A 260 11.88 2.82 17.89
CA GLN A 260 10.82 2.99 16.88
C GLN A 260 10.22 4.41 16.84
N GLU A 261 10.31 5.16 17.94
CA GLU A 261 9.83 6.55 18.01
C GLU A 261 10.92 7.58 17.75
N ALA A 262 12.18 7.14 17.57
CA ALA A 262 13.30 8.04 17.27
C ALA A 262 13.16 8.73 15.91
N ASP A 263 13.79 9.89 15.75
CA ASP A 263 13.70 10.66 14.49
C ASP A 263 14.56 10.05 13.38
N ASP A 264 15.59 9.28 13.73
CA ASP A 264 16.51 8.59 12.83
C ASP A 264 16.14 7.14 12.52
N VAL A 265 14.91 6.73 12.86
CA VAL A 265 14.43 5.36 12.54
C VAL A 265 14.47 5.13 11.02
N SER A 266 15.01 3.98 10.63
CA SER A 266 15.07 3.59 9.21
C SER A 266 13.67 3.49 8.62
N PRO A 267 13.43 4.08 7.43
CA PRO A 267 12.11 4.02 6.81
C PRO A 267 11.76 2.58 6.42
N PHE A 268 10.50 2.24 6.56
CA PHE A 268 9.94 1.03 5.99
C PHE A 268 9.82 1.19 4.46
N ILE A 269 10.21 0.16 3.70
CA ILE A 269 10.06 0.18 2.25
C ILE A 269 8.77 -0.56 1.89
N GLU A 270 7.76 0.20 1.45
CA GLU A 270 6.60 -0.39 0.78
C GLU A 270 7.01 -0.84 -0.62
N GLU A 271 6.67 -2.08 -0.97
CA GLU A 271 7.04 -2.67 -2.26
C GLU A 271 5.84 -3.36 -2.89
N GLU A 272 5.63 -3.10 -4.18
CA GLU A 272 4.67 -3.81 -5.01
C GLU A 272 5.35 -4.32 -6.28
N ILE A 273 5.06 -5.58 -6.61
CA ILE A 273 5.61 -6.25 -7.79
C ILE A 273 4.48 -6.66 -8.72
N SER A 274 4.59 -6.25 -9.98
CA SER A 274 3.76 -6.73 -11.08
C SER A 274 4.56 -7.69 -11.92
N GLU A 275 3.97 -8.84 -12.25
CA GLU A 275 4.61 -9.83 -13.10
C GLU A 275 3.83 -10.12 -14.38
N THR A 276 4.54 -10.60 -15.39
CA THR A 276 3.96 -11.14 -16.62
C THR A 276 4.81 -12.29 -17.12
N LEU A 277 4.14 -13.26 -17.73
CA LEU A 277 4.77 -14.46 -18.28
C LEU A 277 4.61 -14.49 -19.79
N LEU A 278 5.70 -14.80 -20.48
CA LEU A 278 5.69 -15.23 -21.88
C LEU A 278 5.95 -16.75 -21.90
N THR A 279 4.89 -17.52 -21.78
CA THR A 279 4.97 -18.96 -21.56
C THR A 279 5.59 -19.70 -22.73
N SER A 280 5.45 -19.18 -23.94
CA SER A 280 6.05 -19.74 -25.17
C SER A 280 7.58 -19.78 -25.13
N LEU A 281 8.20 -18.81 -24.47
CA LEU A 281 9.66 -18.73 -24.30
C LEU A 281 10.13 -19.07 -22.87
N GLY A 282 9.22 -19.32 -21.92
CA GLY A 282 9.59 -19.55 -20.53
C GLY A 282 10.15 -18.28 -19.86
N TRP A 283 9.74 -17.10 -20.32
CA TRP A 283 10.19 -15.82 -19.78
C TRP A 283 9.24 -15.27 -18.72
N ARG A 284 9.82 -14.68 -17.68
CA ARG A 284 9.11 -13.95 -16.64
C ARG A 284 9.68 -12.54 -16.51
N ALA A 285 8.86 -11.54 -16.74
CA ALA A 285 9.22 -10.16 -16.49
C ALA A 285 8.52 -9.65 -15.24
N GLU A 286 9.23 -8.88 -14.43
CA GLU A 286 8.73 -8.26 -13.20
C GLU A 286 9.02 -6.76 -13.20
N GLY A 287 8.00 -5.98 -12.87
CA GLY A 287 8.11 -4.55 -12.57
C GLY A 287 7.93 -4.32 -11.09
N ARG A 288 8.77 -3.51 -10.48
CA ARG A 288 8.78 -3.22 -9.06
C ARG A 288 8.63 -1.74 -8.81
N ALA A 289 7.74 -1.38 -7.91
CA ALA A 289 7.59 -0.04 -7.37
C ALA A 289 7.88 -0.08 -5.86
N GLN A 290 8.78 0.79 -5.40
CA GLN A 290 9.18 0.90 -4.01
C GLN A 290 9.06 2.34 -3.54
N ARG A 291 8.59 2.55 -2.30
CA ARG A 291 8.53 3.86 -1.66
C ARG A 291 9.01 3.74 -0.22
N PRO A 292 9.96 4.58 0.22
CA PRO A 292 10.29 4.68 1.64
C PRO A 292 9.13 5.34 2.40
N VAL A 293 8.76 4.76 3.53
CA VAL A 293 7.70 5.26 4.40
C VAL A 293 8.24 5.37 5.81
N GLN A 294 8.21 6.59 6.33
CA GLN A 294 8.57 6.82 7.73
C GLN A 294 7.42 6.36 8.63
N VAL A 295 7.64 5.30 9.38
CA VAL A 295 6.69 4.79 10.36
C VAL A 295 7.30 4.96 11.74
N LYS A 296 6.65 5.78 12.59
CA LYS A 296 6.99 5.91 14.01
C LYS A 296 6.05 5.05 14.84
N GLY A 297 6.62 4.27 15.75
CA GLY A 297 5.87 3.36 16.60
C GLY A 297 5.77 1.94 16.04
N GLY A 298 4.90 1.11 16.62
CA GLY A 298 4.78 -0.28 16.25
C GLY A 298 3.71 -1.04 17.05
N VAL A 299 3.72 -2.37 16.94
CA VAL A 299 2.78 -3.26 17.63
C VAL A 299 3.53 -4.11 18.66
N LEU A 300 3.21 -3.92 19.94
CA LEU A 300 3.73 -4.77 21.03
C LEU A 300 2.79 -5.98 21.20
N ALA A 301 3.16 -7.12 20.60
CA ALA A 301 2.34 -8.34 20.52
C ALA A 301 2.75 -9.42 21.52
N ASP A 302 3.31 -9.06 22.66
CA ASP A 302 3.66 -9.99 23.73
C ASP A 302 2.44 -10.73 24.29
N GLN A 303 2.67 -11.91 24.88
CA GLN A 303 1.60 -12.70 25.50
C GLN A 303 0.86 -11.92 26.60
N VAL A 304 -0.38 -12.34 26.86
CA VAL A 304 -1.18 -11.78 27.95
C VAL A 304 -0.43 -12.01 29.29
N GLY A 305 -0.43 -10.98 30.15
CA GLY A 305 0.30 -11.03 31.43
C GLY A 305 1.77 -10.61 31.37
N TYR A 306 2.33 -10.36 30.19
CA TYR A 306 3.73 -9.96 30.03
C TYR A 306 4.05 -8.54 30.51
N GLY A 307 3.00 -7.76 30.84
CA GLY A 307 3.14 -6.41 31.39
C GLY A 307 3.22 -5.31 30.33
N LYS A 308 2.54 -5.47 29.18
CA LYS A 308 2.49 -4.47 28.13
C LYS A 308 2.15 -3.06 28.63
N THR A 309 1.20 -2.95 29.56
CA THR A 309 0.83 -1.67 30.20
C THR A 309 2.01 -1.05 30.93
N ALA A 310 2.78 -1.85 31.70
CA ALA A 310 3.94 -1.36 32.42
C ALA A 310 5.04 -0.89 31.48
N ILE A 311 5.28 -1.61 30.38
CA ILE A 311 6.26 -1.22 29.34
C ILE A 311 5.85 0.12 28.70
N THR A 312 4.57 0.28 28.35
CA THR A 312 4.05 1.53 27.78
C THR A 312 4.16 2.71 28.76
N LEU A 313 3.88 2.47 30.05
CA LEU A 313 4.11 3.49 31.08
C LEU A 313 5.59 3.85 31.23
N GLY A 314 6.49 2.87 31.05
CA GLY A 314 7.93 3.12 30.98
C GLY A 314 8.32 4.02 29.83
N LEU A 315 7.75 3.80 28.63
CA LEU A 315 7.94 4.67 27.48
C LEU A 315 7.50 6.11 27.78
N ILE A 316 6.29 6.27 28.35
CA ILE A 316 5.75 7.58 28.72
C ILE A 316 6.65 8.29 29.73
N ASP A 317 7.15 7.60 30.75
CA ASP A 317 8.01 8.18 31.78
C ASP A 317 9.37 8.59 31.21
N CYS A 318 9.97 7.77 30.35
CA CYS A 318 11.25 8.09 29.69
C CYS A 318 11.14 9.29 28.74
N THR A 319 10.03 9.45 28.01
CA THR A 319 9.85 10.50 27.00
C THR A 319 9.25 11.78 27.57
N HIS A 320 8.67 11.76 28.75
CA HIS A 320 7.92 12.85 29.37
C HIS A 320 8.65 14.21 29.36
N ASN A 321 9.91 14.23 29.82
CA ASN A 321 10.66 15.49 29.89
C ASN A 321 11.04 16.04 28.52
N ARG A 322 11.30 15.17 27.53
CA ARG A 322 11.56 15.53 26.15
C ARG A 322 10.31 16.17 25.54
N ILE A 323 9.16 15.51 25.65
CA ILE A 323 7.88 16.00 25.12
C ILE A 323 7.52 17.36 25.70
N ARG A 324 7.72 17.59 27.01
CA ARG A 324 7.47 18.90 27.65
C ARG A 324 8.36 20.02 27.09
N LYS A 325 9.63 19.71 26.83
CA LYS A 325 10.57 20.64 26.20
C LYS A 325 10.15 21.00 24.78
N GLU A 326 9.84 19.98 23.98
CA GLU A 326 9.38 20.15 22.59
C GLU A 326 8.07 20.92 22.52
N PHE A 327 7.13 20.66 23.44
CA PHE A 327 5.86 21.38 23.52
C PHE A 327 6.05 22.90 23.70
N SER A 328 7.01 23.33 24.54
CA SER A 328 7.27 24.75 24.78
C SER A 328 7.89 25.49 23.59
N THR A 329 8.46 24.76 22.62
CA THR A 329 9.17 25.34 21.46
C THR A 329 8.44 25.09 20.13
N LYS A 330 7.38 24.29 20.12
CA LYS A 330 6.69 23.86 18.91
C LYS A 330 5.86 25.00 18.30
N ALA A 331 6.05 25.23 17.01
CA ALA A 331 5.23 26.17 16.25
C ALA A 331 3.77 25.69 16.18
N ARG A 332 2.83 26.64 16.12
CA ARG A 332 1.42 26.36 15.89
C ARG A 332 1.21 25.62 14.57
N VAL A 333 0.42 24.57 14.59
CA VAL A 333 -0.02 23.84 13.40
C VAL A 333 -1.46 24.24 13.10
N PRO A 334 -1.79 24.73 11.88
CA PRO A 334 -3.15 25.10 11.54
C PRO A 334 -4.14 23.95 11.78
N GLY A 335 -5.33 24.29 12.28
CA GLY A 335 -6.40 23.34 12.58
C GLY A 335 -6.14 22.42 13.78
N LYS A 336 -5.06 22.66 14.57
CA LYS A 336 -4.70 21.80 15.70
C LYS A 336 -4.36 22.59 16.96
N ILE A 337 -4.77 22.04 18.10
CA ILE A 337 -4.38 22.53 19.42
C ILE A 337 -3.22 21.67 19.93
N ALA A 338 -2.11 22.29 20.26
CA ALA A 338 -0.95 21.58 20.79
C ALA A 338 -1.27 21.05 22.21
N VAL A 339 -0.90 19.79 22.47
CA VAL A 339 -0.98 19.13 23.75
C VAL A 339 0.34 18.47 24.09
N LYS A 340 0.69 18.39 25.38
CA LYS A 340 1.93 17.73 25.85
C LYS A 340 1.70 16.31 26.32
N GLY A 341 0.44 15.91 26.50
CA GLY A 341 0.06 14.63 27.10
C GLY A 341 0.06 13.47 26.09
N THR A 342 0.18 12.29 26.62
CA THR A 342 -0.02 11.04 25.86
C THR A 342 -1.47 10.62 25.91
N LEU A 343 -2.07 10.33 24.76
CA LEU A 343 -3.43 9.78 24.67
C LEU A 343 -3.38 8.24 24.70
N VAL A 344 -4.15 7.64 25.61
CA VAL A 344 -4.29 6.20 25.76
C VAL A 344 -5.75 5.81 25.51
N ILE A 345 -6.02 5.14 24.40
CA ILE A 345 -7.35 4.67 24.03
C ILE A 345 -7.47 3.20 24.41
N VAL A 346 -8.43 2.88 25.28
CA VAL A 346 -8.59 1.52 25.80
C VAL A 346 -10.05 1.07 25.79
N PRO A 347 -10.31 -0.25 25.79
CA PRO A 347 -11.66 -0.77 26.05
C PRO A 347 -12.20 -0.27 27.40
N PRO A 348 -13.51 0.00 27.53
CA PRO A 348 -14.09 0.62 28.73
C PRO A 348 -13.73 -0.07 30.06
N HIS A 349 -13.68 -1.38 30.06
CA HIS A 349 -13.35 -2.17 31.25
C HIS A 349 -11.88 -2.05 31.71
N LEU A 350 -10.98 -1.56 30.83
CA LEU A 350 -9.56 -1.39 31.15
C LEU A 350 -9.22 0.03 31.64
N THR A 351 -10.10 1.00 31.54
CA THR A 351 -9.81 2.39 31.94
C THR A 351 -9.42 2.52 33.40
N ARG A 352 -10.12 1.82 34.30
CA ARG A 352 -9.80 1.81 35.74
C ARG A 352 -8.49 1.09 36.03
N GLN A 353 -8.24 -0.01 35.33
CA GLN A 353 -6.99 -0.75 35.46
C GLN A 353 -5.80 0.11 35.05
N TRP A 354 -5.86 0.80 33.91
CA TRP A 354 -4.81 1.69 33.46
C TRP A 354 -4.50 2.79 34.48
N ASN A 355 -5.52 3.45 35.01
CA ASN A 355 -5.33 4.47 36.05
C ASN A 355 -4.69 3.91 37.32
N SER A 356 -5.10 2.71 37.73
CA SER A 356 -4.51 2.00 38.88
C SER A 356 -3.05 1.64 38.63
N GLU A 357 -2.69 1.14 37.44
CA GLU A 357 -1.32 0.81 37.07
C GLU A 357 -0.41 2.06 37.01
N VAL A 358 -0.91 3.18 36.49
CA VAL A 358 -0.18 4.47 36.54
C VAL A 358 0.21 4.79 37.98
N GLN A 359 -0.75 4.78 38.92
CA GLN A 359 -0.49 5.09 40.32
C GLN A 359 0.44 4.09 40.99
N LYS A 360 0.35 2.83 40.63
CA LYS A 360 1.19 1.73 41.17
C LYS A 360 2.66 1.89 40.74
N PHE A 361 2.91 2.14 39.43
CA PHE A 361 4.26 2.20 38.90
C PHE A 361 4.94 3.55 39.16
N THR A 362 4.21 4.67 39.05
CA THR A 362 4.81 6.02 39.11
C THR A 362 4.39 6.85 40.32
N GLY A 363 3.38 6.39 41.08
CA GLY A 363 2.84 7.12 42.21
C GLY A 363 1.73 8.14 41.81
N LYS A 364 0.99 8.62 42.81
CA LYS A 364 -0.21 9.42 42.60
C LYS A 364 0.06 10.84 42.06
N SER A 365 1.24 11.38 42.27
CA SER A 365 1.58 12.79 41.99
C SER A 365 2.54 12.97 40.80
N ARG A 366 2.95 11.88 40.14
CA ARG A 366 3.92 11.97 39.03
C ARG A 366 3.31 12.54 37.76
N PHE A 367 2.11 12.08 37.42
CA PHE A 367 1.41 12.49 36.20
C PHE A 367 0.07 13.15 36.54
N LYS A 368 -0.26 14.24 35.85
CA LYS A 368 -1.63 14.77 35.80
C LYS A 368 -2.44 13.90 34.83
N VAL A 369 -3.30 13.02 35.37
CA VAL A 369 -4.07 12.05 34.59
C VAL A 369 -5.51 12.52 34.46
N VAL A 370 -6.01 12.57 33.22
CA VAL A 370 -7.43 12.79 32.91
C VAL A 370 -8.02 11.46 32.44
N VAL A 371 -9.13 11.03 33.05
CA VAL A 371 -9.79 9.76 32.71
C VAL A 371 -11.20 10.03 32.20
N ILE A 372 -11.46 9.60 30.96
CA ILE A 372 -12.72 9.82 30.26
C ILE A 372 -13.35 8.46 29.94
N THR A 373 -14.40 8.11 30.65
CA THR A 373 -15.10 6.82 30.53
C THR A 373 -16.43 6.91 29.81
N THR A 374 -17.04 8.08 29.78
CA THR A 374 -18.35 8.34 29.16
C THR A 374 -18.31 9.66 28.39
N VAL A 375 -19.28 9.85 27.50
CA VAL A 375 -19.45 11.13 26.79
C VAL A 375 -19.78 12.26 27.77
N SER A 376 -20.48 11.98 28.86
CA SER A 376 -20.76 12.98 29.92
C SER A 376 -19.47 13.45 30.60
N ASN A 377 -18.50 12.53 30.85
CA ASN A 377 -17.16 12.93 31.35
C ASN A 377 -16.41 13.77 30.32
N LEU A 378 -16.47 13.38 29.03
CA LEU A 378 -15.89 14.16 27.96
C LEU A 378 -16.45 15.58 27.95
N ASN A 379 -17.75 15.73 28.11
CA ASN A 379 -18.43 17.03 28.15
C ASN A 379 -18.05 17.90 29.35
N SER A 380 -17.45 17.35 30.38
CA SER A 380 -16.99 18.10 31.57
C SER A 380 -15.50 18.46 31.54
N VAL A 381 -14.77 17.95 30.59
CA VAL A 381 -13.34 18.22 30.43
C VAL A 381 -13.14 19.45 29.54
N THR A 382 -12.29 20.36 29.96
CA THR A 382 -11.94 21.56 29.19
C THR A 382 -10.68 21.34 28.31
N ILE A 383 -10.46 22.22 27.34
CA ILE A 383 -9.21 22.26 26.55
C ILE A 383 -8.01 22.36 27.47
N GLN A 384 -8.10 23.25 28.46
CA GLN A 384 -7.03 23.49 29.41
C GLN A 384 -6.71 22.22 30.21
N ASP A 385 -7.71 21.45 30.63
CA ASP A 385 -7.47 20.17 31.33
C ASP A 385 -6.66 19.21 30.47
N ILE A 386 -6.96 19.12 29.16
CA ILE A 386 -6.22 18.27 28.22
C ILE A 386 -4.80 18.81 27.96
N GLN A 387 -4.66 20.12 27.78
CA GLN A 387 -3.33 20.73 27.55
C GLN A 387 -2.42 20.58 28.77
N GLU A 388 -2.97 20.64 29.97
CA GLU A 388 -2.24 20.46 31.22
C GLU A 388 -2.02 19.00 31.60
N ALA A 389 -2.79 18.05 31.03
CA ALA A 389 -2.65 16.64 31.29
C ALA A 389 -1.31 16.09 30.78
N ASP A 390 -0.72 15.19 31.54
CA ASP A 390 0.44 14.40 31.11
C ASP A 390 -0.05 13.07 30.47
N LEU A 391 -1.22 12.61 30.85
CA LEU A 391 -1.83 11.38 30.37
C LEU A 391 -3.34 11.51 30.28
N VAL A 392 -3.91 11.22 29.12
CA VAL A 392 -5.35 11.18 28.91
C VAL A 392 -5.76 9.74 28.60
N ILE A 393 -6.55 9.12 29.48
CA ILE A 393 -7.06 7.76 29.30
C ILE A 393 -8.52 7.84 28.87
N ILE A 394 -8.83 7.38 27.68
CA ILE A 394 -10.18 7.45 27.11
C ILE A 394 -10.73 6.07 26.74
N ALA A 395 -11.99 5.84 27.04
CA ALA A 395 -12.70 4.63 26.65
C ALA A 395 -13.04 4.62 25.15
N SER A 396 -12.64 3.57 24.42
CA SER A 396 -12.77 3.48 22.95
C SER A 396 -14.24 3.51 22.45
N ASN A 397 -15.22 3.12 23.27
CA ASN A 397 -16.63 3.15 22.91
C ASN A 397 -17.21 4.57 22.79
N ILE A 398 -16.52 5.58 23.33
CA ILE A 398 -16.95 6.98 23.22
C ILE A 398 -17.03 7.39 21.76
N PHE A 399 -16.01 7.05 20.94
CA PHE A 399 -15.94 7.39 19.52
C PHE A 399 -17.01 6.73 18.65
N LYS A 400 -17.70 5.70 19.17
CA LYS A 400 -18.81 5.03 18.49
C LYS A 400 -20.17 5.46 19.04
N SER A 401 -20.21 6.36 20.00
CA SER A 401 -21.44 6.87 20.60
C SER A 401 -22.14 7.83 19.65
N ASN A 402 -23.48 7.69 19.55
CA ASN A 402 -24.30 8.61 18.75
C ASN A 402 -24.13 10.05 19.26
N VAL A 403 -24.16 10.24 20.58
CA VAL A 403 -24.01 11.57 21.20
C VAL A 403 -22.67 12.20 20.85
N TYR A 404 -21.61 11.40 20.74
CA TYR A 404 -20.31 11.87 20.29
C TYR A 404 -20.34 12.30 18.82
N LEU A 405 -20.91 11.47 17.95
CA LEU A 405 -21.05 11.77 16.52
C LEU A 405 -21.96 12.97 16.26
N ASP A 406 -23.08 13.08 16.99
CA ASP A 406 -23.99 14.22 16.93
C ASP A 406 -23.27 15.52 17.36
N ASN A 407 -22.43 15.46 18.41
CA ASN A 407 -21.63 16.59 18.85
C ASN A 407 -20.56 16.97 17.79
N LEU A 408 -19.88 15.99 17.20
CA LEU A 408 -18.89 16.22 16.14
C LEU A 408 -19.53 16.88 14.91
N GLU A 409 -20.67 16.37 14.46
CA GLU A 409 -21.45 16.94 13.36
C GLU A 409 -21.83 18.39 13.64
N LEU A 410 -22.31 18.62 14.86
CA LEU A 410 -22.72 19.93 15.33
C LEU A 410 -21.55 20.94 15.32
N LEU A 411 -20.39 20.54 15.83
CA LEU A 411 -19.19 21.38 15.95
C LEU A 411 -18.54 21.63 14.60
N ALA A 412 -18.49 20.63 13.74
CA ALA A 412 -17.91 20.74 12.42
C ALA A 412 -18.76 21.63 11.49
N ALA A 413 -20.09 21.69 11.70
CA ALA A 413 -21.05 22.42 10.84
C ALA A 413 -20.94 22.08 9.33
N ALA A 414 -20.45 20.86 9.01
CA ALA A 414 -20.17 20.40 7.66
C ALA A 414 -21.30 19.58 7.02
N GLY A 415 -22.45 19.46 7.69
CA GLY A 415 -23.62 18.65 7.30
C GLY A 415 -23.71 17.33 8.06
N GLU A 416 -24.83 16.62 7.87
CA GLU A 416 -25.14 15.39 8.59
C GLU A 416 -24.21 14.23 8.21
N LEU A 417 -23.84 13.40 9.18
CA LEU A 417 -23.11 12.15 8.96
C LEU A 417 -24.11 11.06 8.50
N PRO A 418 -24.05 10.57 7.26
CA PRO A 418 -25.14 9.81 6.63
C PRO A 418 -25.35 8.41 7.19
N ALA A 419 -24.43 7.87 7.97
CA ALA A 419 -24.52 6.59 8.66
C ALA A 419 -23.38 6.49 9.68
N LYS A 420 -23.41 5.46 10.55
CA LYS A 420 -22.37 5.29 11.57
C LYS A 420 -21.08 4.61 11.05
N GLU A 421 -21.17 3.97 9.91
CA GLU A 421 -20.06 3.20 9.30
C GLU A 421 -20.21 3.17 7.76
N GLY A 422 -19.11 2.94 7.08
CA GLY A 422 -19.08 2.78 5.64
C GLY A 422 -18.44 3.95 4.92
N ARG A 423 -18.37 3.84 3.60
CA ARG A 423 -17.59 4.77 2.76
C ARG A 423 -18.16 6.19 2.74
N HIS A 424 -19.48 6.33 2.70
CA HIS A 424 -20.11 7.64 2.74
C HIS A 424 -19.92 8.31 4.08
N PHE A 425 -19.96 7.53 5.17
CA PHE A 425 -19.64 7.99 6.51
C PHE A 425 -18.20 8.50 6.58
N ASN A 426 -17.22 7.72 6.10
CA ASN A 426 -15.81 8.12 6.13
C ASN A 426 -15.57 9.39 5.32
N ALA A 427 -16.11 9.49 4.10
CA ALA A 427 -15.95 10.68 3.27
C ALA A 427 -16.59 11.94 3.88
N GLN A 428 -17.70 11.80 4.58
CA GLN A 428 -18.34 12.92 5.28
C GLN A 428 -17.62 13.23 6.59
N LEU A 429 -17.08 12.21 7.27
CA LEU A 429 -16.24 12.38 8.45
C LEU A 429 -14.97 13.19 8.12
N ASP A 430 -14.31 12.87 7.01
CA ASP A 430 -13.13 13.62 6.56
C ASP A 430 -13.44 15.10 6.33
N LYS A 431 -14.55 15.41 5.65
CA LYS A 431 -15.03 16.78 5.50
C LYS A 431 -15.35 17.46 6.84
N SER A 432 -15.94 16.71 7.76
CA SER A 432 -16.26 17.21 9.09
C SER A 432 -14.99 17.52 9.89
N LEU A 433 -13.94 16.69 9.75
CA LEU A 433 -12.64 16.91 10.39
C LEU A 433 -11.91 18.13 9.80
N GLU A 434 -11.96 18.32 8.48
CA GLU A 434 -11.40 19.52 7.82
C GLU A 434 -12.12 20.79 8.33
N SER A 435 -13.46 20.76 8.36
CA SER A 435 -14.25 21.88 8.85
C SER A 435 -14.00 22.15 10.34
N LEU A 436 -13.86 21.09 11.15
CA LEU A 436 -13.49 21.22 12.55
C LEU A 436 -12.11 21.88 12.72
N GLY A 437 -11.14 21.56 11.86
CA GLY A 437 -9.85 22.22 11.81
C GLY A 437 -9.98 23.73 11.63
N ALA A 438 -10.82 24.18 10.68
CA ALA A 438 -11.11 25.59 10.48
C ALA A 438 -11.78 26.25 11.72
N GLN A 439 -12.67 25.52 12.39
CA GLN A 439 -13.30 26.01 13.64
C GLN A 439 -12.26 26.12 14.78
N VAL A 440 -11.29 25.23 14.84
CA VAL A 440 -10.20 25.30 15.82
C VAL A 440 -9.33 26.53 15.57
N ASP A 441 -9.00 26.85 14.32
CA ASP A 441 -8.24 28.07 13.98
C ASP A 441 -9.05 29.33 14.34
N CYS A 442 -10.32 29.40 13.99
CA CYS A 442 -11.21 30.48 14.39
C CYS A 442 -11.29 30.63 15.92
N LEU A 443 -11.37 29.51 16.67
CA LEU A 443 -11.37 29.55 18.13
C LEU A 443 -10.08 30.16 18.70
N GLN A 444 -8.94 29.82 18.12
CA GLN A 444 -7.63 30.31 18.59
C GLN A 444 -7.37 31.77 18.21
N ASP A 445 -7.87 32.23 17.05
CA ASP A 445 -7.62 33.57 16.52
C ASP A 445 -8.68 34.57 16.92
N GLU A 446 -9.93 34.21 16.96
CA GLU A 446 -11.09 35.09 17.14
C GLU A 446 -11.89 34.78 18.41
N GLY A 447 -11.68 33.63 19.02
CA GLY A 447 -12.33 33.22 20.26
C GLY A 447 -13.68 32.50 20.10
N ALA A 448 -14.27 32.11 21.20
CA ALA A 448 -15.44 31.26 21.26
C ALA A 448 -16.73 31.88 20.66
N GLU A 449 -16.88 33.21 20.73
CA GLU A 449 -18.02 33.89 20.15
C GLU A 449 -18.06 33.85 18.62
N ALA A 450 -16.89 33.97 17.99
CA ALA A 450 -16.75 33.87 16.55
C ALA A 450 -17.12 32.45 16.04
N VAL A 451 -16.66 31.41 16.73
CA VAL A 451 -17.02 30.02 16.43
C VAL A 451 -18.53 29.83 16.56
N LEU A 452 -19.17 30.38 17.61
CA LEU A 452 -20.63 30.31 17.77
C LEU A 452 -21.38 31.02 16.62
N ALA A 453 -20.88 32.17 16.19
CA ALA A 453 -21.46 32.90 15.07
C ALA A 453 -21.32 32.10 13.75
N ALA A 454 -20.15 31.53 13.49
CA ALA A 454 -19.89 30.67 12.32
C ALA A 454 -20.81 29.42 12.31
N MET A 455 -20.96 28.78 13.47
CA MET A 455 -21.87 27.66 13.64
C MET A 455 -23.33 28.04 13.43
N LYS A 456 -23.77 29.23 13.85
CA LYS A 456 -25.14 29.74 13.62
C LYS A 456 -25.37 30.03 12.14
N ALA A 457 -24.42 30.68 11.46
CA ALA A 457 -24.50 30.98 10.03
C ALA A 457 -24.59 29.71 9.16
N GLY A 458 -23.87 28.66 9.52
CA GLY A 458 -23.95 27.34 8.89
C GLY A 458 -25.29 26.62 9.10
N ARG A 459 -26.03 26.98 10.16
CA ARG A 459 -27.31 26.37 10.56
C ARG A 459 -28.57 26.99 10.01
N GLU A 460 -28.54 28.20 9.49
CA GLU A 460 -29.73 28.82 8.87
C GLU A 460 -30.30 28.03 7.69
N LYS A 461 -29.57 26.96 7.26
CA LYS A 461 -30.06 25.98 6.28
C LYS A 461 -30.72 24.72 6.86
N GLY A 462 -30.81 24.51 8.18
CA GLY A 462 -31.45 23.33 8.75
C GLY A 462 -31.48 23.27 10.29
N ARG A 463 -32.60 23.45 10.90
CA ARG A 463 -33.08 23.18 12.29
C ARG A 463 -32.22 23.65 13.47
N LEU A 464 -32.79 24.61 14.18
CA LEU A 464 -32.42 25.11 15.53
C LEU A 464 -32.56 24.05 16.62
N ILE A 465 -31.51 23.80 17.37
CA ILE A 465 -31.57 23.20 18.71
C ILE A 465 -30.64 23.97 19.67
N HIS A 466 -31.12 24.23 20.89
CA HIS A 466 -30.47 24.99 21.96
C HIS A 466 -29.09 24.49 22.37
N PHE A 467 -28.07 25.33 22.28
CA PHE A 467 -26.74 25.07 22.78
C PHE A 467 -26.06 26.29 23.40
N ARG A 468 -26.27 26.51 24.70
CA ARG A 468 -25.59 27.58 25.42
C ARG A 468 -24.45 27.14 26.36
N SER A 469 -24.30 25.82 26.61
CA SER A 469 -23.34 25.30 27.60
C SER A 469 -22.21 24.40 27.07
N LYS A 470 -21.98 24.31 25.76
CA LYS A 470 -21.11 23.29 25.18
C LYS A 470 -19.85 23.82 24.43
N LEU A 471 -19.53 25.09 24.52
CA LEU A 471 -18.35 25.66 23.87
C LEU A 471 -17.02 25.26 24.51
N GLU A 472 -17.04 24.79 25.72
CA GLU A 472 -15.84 24.26 26.39
C GLU A 472 -15.39 22.92 25.83
N LEU A 473 -16.14 22.36 24.88
CA LEU A 473 -15.97 21.03 24.34
C LEU A 473 -15.22 20.98 22.97
N ILE A 474 -15.00 22.13 22.33
CA ILE A 474 -14.59 22.18 20.90
C ILE A 474 -13.19 21.66 20.61
N SER A 475 -12.49 21.03 21.51
CA SER A 475 -11.06 20.95 21.36
C SER A 475 -10.36 19.69 21.77
N ILE A 476 -11.01 18.57 21.73
CA ILE A 476 -10.36 17.30 22.09
C ILE A 476 -9.85 16.52 20.86
N PHE A 477 -9.89 17.11 19.66
CA PHE A 477 -9.42 16.41 18.45
C PHE A 477 -8.44 17.20 17.65
#